data_b69d83fc9c94965e6d595a55de69147b
#
_entry.id   b69d83fc9c94965e6d595a55de69147b
#
_cell.length_a   1.000
_cell.length_b   1.000
_cell.length_c   1.000
_cell.angle_alpha   90.00
_cell.angle_beta   90.00
_cell.angle_gamma   90.00
#
_symmetry.space_group_name_H-M   'P 1'
#
loop_
_entity.id
_entity.type
_entity.pdbx_description
1 polymer ?
#
loop_
_entity_poly.entity_id
_entity_poly.type
_entity_poly.pdbx_seq_one_letter_code
_entity_poly.pdbx_strand_id
1 'polypeptide(L)'
;MGQPDDVRSFSSADVGRRLDACVGRTLGEVDRTGVFSGRGRNKGVAGAVVEQSVLGYPADSRQEPDVRIDGVPYEVKTTGLVDDREAPGRYVAKEPMSVTAVSPDRIWREEFDGSAFWHKLEHMVLVYYLYNHGSASKVADTREYASFELLGYDLHEWSDHDRRVLESDWRVVRDFVERVHREGLDPDVEYPKISHELNRRLMYTDTAPKWPNRPRWRLKRATVTQLARECFDHRAAGPGGRGEAGRLESLPSDPVSYEDVGRLCREVRRRYAGRTVAQVAAAVGYEGALGGKSVSEALLVRMLGGTARRFSAVEVFAKANVRCRTVVLTGSGRRTEDMKLARVLLDEVADPDRDWEDSAAREDLGARVLCAVFREPDAGAPLADNVFLGFRWLGGEGEVAEAGRAVWDEMRRLVATGELRDVVEVDRQGRPRVNARTGVPRSAPNWPKARDSIVFLRGSGRDSGDKPEVVNGVRMYRQSFWLRGGWVAGRLSEGDWL
;
A
#
# COMPACT_ATOMS: atom_id res chain seq x y z
N MET A 1 -6.02 -15.37 -46.11
CA MET A 1 -6.60 -14.61 -44.99
C MET A 1 -6.15 -15.35 -43.74
N GLY A 2 -5.08 -14.88 -43.07
CA GLY A 2 -4.62 -15.40 -41.77
C GLY A 2 -5.71 -15.23 -40.75
N GLN A 3 -5.86 -16.20 -39.86
CA GLN A 3 -6.88 -16.14 -38.80
C GLN A 3 -6.60 -14.94 -37.88
N PRO A 4 -7.63 -14.27 -37.32
CA PRO A 4 -7.46 -13.11 -36.43
C PRO A 4 -6.61 -13.39 -35.17
N ASP A 5 -6.36 -14.64 -34.83
CA ASP A 5 -5.56 -15.08 -33.67
C ASP A 5 -4.05 -14.95 -33.88
N ASP A 6 -3.57 -14.82 -35.10
CA ASP A 6 -2.13 -14.80 -35.41
C ASP A 6 -1.47 -13.45 -35.00
N VAL A 7 -2.23 -12.35 -35.00
CA VAL A 7 -1.73 -11.00 -34.67
C VAL A 7 -1.43 -10.83 -33.18
N ARG A 8 -1.97 -11.68 -32.30
CA ARG A 8 -1.82 -11.64 -30.83
C ARG A 8 -0.99 -12.77 -30.26
N SER A 9 -0.34 -13.54 -31.13
CA SER A 9 0.53 -14.64 -30.73
C SER A 9 1.98 -14.24 -30.90
N PHE A 10 2.76 -14.33 -29.83
CA PHE A 10 4.15 -13.94 -29.75
C PHE A 10 4.98 -15.04 -29.11
N SER A 11 6.28 -15.06 -29.36
CA SER A 11 7.24 -15.74 -28.48
C SER A 11 7.66 -14.82 -27.34
N SER A 12 8.07 -15.38 -26.20
CA SER A 12 8.64 -14.63 -25.08
C SER A 12 9.84 -13.78 -25.51
N ALA A 13 10.68 -14.33 -26.43
CA ALA A 13 11.81 -13.60 -27.01
C ALA A 13 11.38 -12.41 -27.88
N ASP A 14 10.25 -12.48 -28.58
CA ASP A 14 9.74 -11.37 -29.40
C ASP A 14 9.17 -10.26 -28.51
N VAL A 15 8.35 -10.61 -27.51
CA VAL A 15 7.84 -9.67 -26.52
C VAL A 15 9.00 -8.98 -25.80
N GLY A 16 10.01 -9.75 -25.34
CA GLY A 16 11.21 -9.22 -24.70
C GLY A 16 11.92 -8.19 -25.58
N ARG A 17 12.24 -8.53 -26.84
CA ARG A 17 12.91 -7.59 -27.77
C ARG A 17 12.12 -6.30 -28.00
N ARG A 18 10.78 -6.40 -28.15
CA ARG A 18 9.92 -5.23 -28.38
C ARG A 18 9.90 -4.31 -27.16
N LEU A 19 9.75 -4.86 -25.97
CA LEU A 19 9.71 -4.10 -24.72
C LEU A 19 11.10 -3.55 -24.33
N ASP A 20 12.17 -4.33 -24.51
CA ASP A 20 13.55 -3.86 -24.27
C ASP A 20 13.92 -2.64 -25.13
N ALA A 21 13.45 -2.62 -26.40
CA ALA A 21 13.64 -1.47 -27.28
C ALA A 21 12.90 -0.20 -26.84
N CYS A 22 11.98 -0.32 -25.89
CA CYS A 22 11.16 0.78 -25.38
C CYS A 22 11.61 1.27 -24.00
N VAL A 23 12.33 0.46 -23.21
CA VAL A 23 12.83 0.86 -21.88
C VAL A 23 13.77 2.06 -22.01
N GLY A 24 13.60 3.06 -21.13
CA GLY A 24 14.35 4.32 -21.17
C GLY A 24 13.81 5.34 -22.20
N ARG A 25 12.75 5.00 -22.92
CA ARG A 25 12.07 5.93 -23.84
C ARG A 25 10.74 6.37 -23.28
N THR A 26 10.28 7.54 -23.70
CA THR A 26 8.97 8.04 -23.30
C THR A 26 7.84 7.34 -24.06
N LEU A 27 6.64 7.31 -23.47
CA LEU A 27 5.45 6.76 -24.12
C LEU A 27 5.17 7.46 -25.47
N GLY A 28 5.45 8.78 -25.58
CA GLY A 28 5.30 9.52 -26.82
C GLY A 28 6.30 9.13 -27.91
N GLU A 29 7.53 8.80 -27.55
CA GLU A 29 8.57 8.33 -28.50
C GLU A 29 8.29 6.93 -29.05
N VAL A 30 7.54 6.12 -28.31
CA VAL A 30 7.17 4.76 -28.74
C VAL A 30 5.78 4.71 -29.38
N ASP A 31 4.98 5.77 -29.29
CA ASP A 31 3.64 5.83 -29.90
C ASP A 31 3.76 5.97 -31.43
N ARG A 32 3.63 4.87 -32.14
CA ARG A 32 3.66 4.79 -33.62
C ARG A 32 2.27 4.92 -34.24
N THR A 33 1.22 4.75 -33.47
CA THR A 33 -0.17 4.71 -33.94
C THR A 33 -0.93 5.99 -33.68
N GLY A 34 -0.30 6.96 -32.98
CA GLY A 34 -0.89 8.26 -32.71
C GLY A 34 -1.98 8.23 -31.63
N VAL A 35 -1.85 7.36 -30.63
CA VAL A 35 -2.77 7.25 -29.49
C VAL A 35 -2.94 8.59 -28.79
N PHE A 36 -1.87 9.40 -28.69
CA PHE A 36 -1.88 10.73 -28.08
C PHE A 36 -2.52 11.83 -28.93
N SER A 37 -2.86 11.55 -30.19
CA SER A 37 -3.56 12.50 -31.07
C SER A 37 -5.02 12.71 -30.68
N GLY A 38 -5.60 11.79 -29.87
CA GLY A 38 -6.94 11.88 -29.33
C GLY A 38 -7.08 12.99 -28.27
N ARG A 39 -8.24 13.66 -28.22
CA ARG A 39 -8.56 14.62 -27.18
C ARG A 39 -9.32 13.93 -26.05
N GLY A 40 -8.90 14.12 -24.80
CA GLY A 40 -9.65 13.67 -23.64
C GLY A 40 -8.78 13.17 -22.50
N ARG A 41 -9.36 13.02 -21.30
CA ARG A 41 -8.76 12.36 -20.15
C ARG A 41 -9.02 10.86 -20.27
N ASN A 42 -8.01 10.07 -20.65
CA ASN A 42 -8.10 8.62 -20.73
C ASN A 42 -7.00 7.99 -19.86
N LYS A 43 -7.37 7.41 -18.73
CA LYS A 43 -6.45 6.73 -17.83
C LYS A 43 -5.82 5.47 -18.47
N GLY A 44 -6.42 4.91 -19.51
CA GLY A 44 -5.94 3.73 -20.23
C GLY A 44 -4.94 4.03 -21.35
N VAL A 45 -4.52 5.29 -21.54
CA VAL A 45 -3.69 5.69 -22.67
C VAL A 45 -2.34 4.98 -22.73
N ALA A 46 -1.69 4.75 -21.58
CA ALA A 46 -0.42 4.02 -21.52
C ALA A 46 -0.59 2.56 -22.00
N GLY A 47 -1.68 1.89 -21.59
CA GLY A 47 -2.03 0.56 -22.08
C GLY A 47 -2.22 0.54 -23.59
N ALA A 48 -3.00 1.48 -24.12
CA ALA A 48 -3.24 1.59 -25.55
C ALA A 48 -1.94 1.79 -26.37
N VAL A 49 -0.98 2.55 -25.87
CA VAL A 49 0.34 2.71 -26.51
C VAL A 49 1.10 1.37 -26.50
N VAL A 50 1.14 0.66 -25.38
CA VAL A 50 1.82 -0.65 -25.31
C VAL A 50 1.18 -1.67 -26.25
N GLU A 51 -0.14 -1.78 -26.22
CA GLU A 51 -0.89 -2.71 -27.05
C GLU A 51 -0.73 -2.42 -28.56
N GLN A 52 -0.98 -1.18 -28.97
CA GLN A 52 -1.07 -0.83 -30.38
C GLN A 52 0.28 -0.49 -31.01
N SER A 53 1.16 0.20 -30.28
CA SER A 53 2.43 0.70 -30.86
C SER A 53 3.62 -0.20 -30.55
N VAL A 54 3.65 -0.86 -29.37
CA VAL A 54 4.76 -1.73 -28.97
C VAL A 54 4.48 -3.18 -29.39
N LEU A 55 3.35 -3.74 -28.97
CA LEU A 55 2.95 -5.11 -29.32
C LEU A 55 2.32 -5.20 -30.71
N GLY A 56 1.62 -4.19 -31.18
CA GLY A 56 1.17 -4.05 -32.55
C GLY A 56 -0.18 -4.72 -32.84
N TYR A 57 -1.04 -4.88 -31.85
CA TYR A 57 -2.41 -5.36 -32.04
C TYR A 57 -3.46 -4.27 -31.74
N PRO A 58 -4.62 -4.28 -32.42
CA PRO A 58 -5.64 -3.27 -32.24
C PRO A 58 -6.32 -3.42 -30.87
N ALA A 59 -6.67 -2.28 -30.25
CA ALA A 59 -7.49 -2.26 -29.06
C ALA A 59 -8.85 -2.89 -29.32
N ASP A 60 -9.33 -3.72 -28.40
CA ASP A 60 -10.69 -4.23 -28.42
C ASP A 60 -11.32 -4.24 -27.02
N SER A 61 -12.57 -4.71 -26.93
CA SER A 61 -13.34 -4.79 -25.69
C SER A 61 -13.60 -6.25 -25.27
N ARG A 62 -12.81 -7.21 -25.73
CA ARG A 62 -12.98 -8.62 -25.39
C ARG A 62 -12.67 -8.86 -23.90
N GLN A 63 -13.33 -9.86 -23.35
CA GLN A 63 -13.07 -10.30 -21.97
C GLN A 63 -11.96 -11.35 -21.86
N GLU A 64 -11.44 -11.81 -23.01
CA GLU A 64 -10.34 -12.76 -23.10
C GLU A 64 -9.00 -12.10 -22.76
N PRO A 65 -7.97 -12.88 -22.40
CA PRO A 65 -6.61 -12.37 -22.24
C PRO A 65 -6.12 -11.65 -23.50
N ASP A 66 -5.30 -10.61 -23.32
CA ASP A 66 -4.95 -9.69 -24.39
C ASP A 66 -4.05 -10.30 -25.47
N VAL A 67 -3.12 -11.21 -25.06
CA VAL A 67 -2.15 -11.84 -25.97
C VAL A 67 -1.87 -13.30 -25.58
N ARG A 68 -1.27 -14.06 -26.52
CA ARG A 68 -0.68 -15.38 -26.25
C ARG A 68 0.83 -15.29 -26.41
N ILE A 69 1.55 -15.75 -25.39
CA ILE A 69 3.01 -15.81 -25.39
C ILE A 69 3.43 -17.26 -25.24
N ASP A 70 4.15 -17.79 -26.21
CA ASP A 70 4.50 -19.22 -26.29
C ASP A 70 3.27 -20.15 -26.11
N GLY A 71 2.11 -19.72 -26.63
CA GLY A 71 0.83 -20.43 -26.53
C GLY A 71 0.05 -20.22 -25.23
N VAL A 72 0.66 -19.58 -24.20
CA VAL A 72 0.02 -19.28 -22.92
C VAL A 72 -0.69 -17.93 -22.99
N PRO A 73 -1.93 -17.80 -22.48
CA PRO A 73 -2.65 -16.53 -22.46
C PRO A 73 -2.08 -15.59 -21.38
N TYR A 74 -1.84 -14.32 -21.75
CA TYR A 74 -1.35 -13.25 -20.88
C TYR A 74 -2.26 -12.02 -20.94
N GLU A 75 -2.47 -11.40 -19.80
CA GLU A 75 -3.09 -10.08 -19.67
C GLU A 75 -2.02 -8.99 -19.66
N VAL A 76 -2.20 -7.93 -20.46
CA VAL A 76 -1.28 -6.78 -20.49
C VAL A 76 -1.75 -5.72 -19.51
N LYS A 77 -0.88 -5.32 -18.60
CA LYS A 77 -1.15 -4.27 -17.62
C LYS A 77 -0.05 -3.23 -17.61
N THR A 78 -0.43 -1.96 -17.65
CA THR A 78 0.50 -0.84 -17.47
C THR A 78 0.24 -0.18 -16.14
N THR A 79 1.29 0.19 -15.43
CA THR A 79 1.16 0.89 -14.14
C THR A 79 2.19 1.99 -13.98
N GLY A 80 1.73 3.13 -13.46
CA GLY A 80 2.58 4.25 -13.12
C GLY A 80 3.29 4.03 -11.79
N LEU A 81 4.57 4.31 -11.76
CA LEU A 81 5.39 4.34 -10.57
C LEU A 81 5.82 5.77 -10.27
N VAL A 82 6.02 6.06 -9.00
CA VAL A 82 6.59 7.32 -8.54
C VAL A 82 7.83 7.03 -7.69
N ASP A 83 8.73 8.00 -7.59
CA ASP A 83 9.90 7.87 -6.73
C ASP A 83 9.50 7.62 -5.27
N ASP A 84 10.12 6.62 -4.66
CA ASP A 84 9.98 6.39 -3.22
C ASP A 84 10.74 7.48 -2.44
N ARG A 85 10.00 8.44 -1.91
CA ARG A 85 10.58 9.57 -1.16
C ARG A 85 11.21 9.15 0.18
N GLU A 86 10.92 7.95 0.67
CA GLU A 86 11.54 7.38 1.88
C GLU A 86 12.77 6.52 1.56
N ALA A 87 12.88 6.03 0.32
CA ALA A 87 13.99 5.21 -0.17
C ALA A 87 14.47 5.69 -1.56
N PRO A 88 15.34 6.72 -1.62
CA PRO A 88 15.86 7.24 -2.89
C PRO A 88 16.42 6.16 -3.80
N GLY A 89 16.07 6.23 -5.09
CA GLY A 89 16.45 5.23 -6.09
C GLY A 89 15.54 3.99 -6.13
N ARG A 90 14.47 3.98 -5.35
CA ARG A 90 13.40 2.98 -5.44
C ARG A 90 12.09 3.62 -5.90
N TYR A 91 11.20 2.78 -6.40
CA TYR A 91 9.88 3.18 -6.85
C TYR A 91 8.78 2.59 -5.98
N VAL A 92 7.63 3.28 -5.97
CA VAL A 92 6.35 2.78 -5.41
C VAL A 92 5.25 2.94 -6.46
N ALA A 93 4.29 2.05 -6.47
CA ALA A 93 3.13 2.19 -7.34
C ALA A 93 2.37 3.48 -6.99
N LYS A 94 1.94 4.19 -8.02
CA LYS A 94 1.13 5.41 -7.86
C LYS A 94 -0.25 5.10 -7.30
N GLU A 95 -0.87 4.03 -7.79
CA GLU A 95 -2.25 3.65 -7.47
C GLU A 95 -2.44 2.12 -7.50
N PRO A 96 -3.54 1.59 -6.91
CA PRO A 96 -3.91 0.19 -7.06
C PRO A 96 -4.15 -0.17 -8.52
N MET A 97 -3.85 -1.42 -8.90
CA MET A 97 -4.02 -1.92 -10.28
C MET A 97 -5.38 -2.62 -10.44
N SER A 98 -6.22 -2.12 -11.32
CA SER A 98 -7.50 -2.77 -11.64
C SER A 98 -7.30 -4.09 -12.39
N VAL A 99 -7.99 -5.12 -11.95
CA VAL A 99 -7.97 -6.48 -12.53
C VAL A 99 -9.22 -6.72 -13.38
N THR A 100 -10.36 -6.98 -12.74
CA THR A 100 -11.63 -7.27 -13.40
C THR A 100 -12.81 -6.83 -12.54
N ALA A 101 -14.02 -6.83 -13.09
CA ALA A 101 -15.22 -6.54 -12.32
C ALA A 101 -15.53 -7.67 -11.34
N VAL A 102 -16.02 -7.32 -10.15
CA VAL A 102 -16.73 -8.29 -9.31
C VAL A 102 -18.11 -8.48 -9.92
N SER A 103 -18.44 -9.71 -10.29
CA SER A 103 -19.73 -10.05 -10.91
C SER A 103 -20.58 -10.88 -9.94
N PRO A 104 -21.39 -10.24 -9.08
CA PRO A 104 -22.18 -10.96 -8.08
C PRO A 104 -23.14 -12.00 -8.66
N ASP A 105 -23.57 -11.80 -9.91
CA ASP A 105 -24.46 -12.73 -10.62
C ASP A 105 -23.79 -14.07 -10.96
N ARG A 106 -22.44 -14.13 -10.99
CA ARG A 106 -21.69 -15.29 -11.48
C ARG A 106 -20.70 -15.84 -10.47
N ILE A 107 -19.98 -14.98 -9.72
CA ILE A 107 -18.83 -15.36 -8.87
C ILE A 107 -19.15 -16.49 -7.89
N TRP A 108 -20.36 -16.57 -7.38
CA TRP A 108 -20.78 -17.60 -6.42
C TRP A 108 -20.90 -19.01 -7.02
N ARG A 109 -20.88 -19.12 -8.36
CA ARG A 109 -20.90 -20.39 -9.11
C ARG A 109 -19.53 -20.73 -9.68
N GLU A 110 -18.57 -19.84 -9.59
CA GLU A 110 -17.23 -20.03 -10.14
C GLU A 110 -16.37 -20.82 -9.15
N GLU A 111 -15.45 -21.63 -9.71
CA GLU A 111 -14.29 -22.15 -9.02
C GLU A 111 -13.09 -21.23 -9.32
N PHE A 112 -12.12 -21.16 -8.41
CA PHE A 112 -11.02 -20.19 -8.50
C PHE A 112 -10.27 -20.28 -9.82
N ASP A 113 -9.85 -21.48 -10.23
CA ASP A 113 -9.06 -21.69 -11.45
C ASP A 113 -9.81 -21.34 -12.75
N GLY A 114 -11.14 -21.44 -12.75
CA GLY A 114 -12.01 -21.04 -13.86
C GLY A 114 -12.58 -19.63 -13.73
N SER A 115 -12.22 -18.87 -12.69
CA SER A 115 -12.80 -17.57 -12.45
C SER A 115 -12.23 -16.49 -13.37
N ALA A 116 -13.09 -15.51 -13.71
CA ALA A 116 -12.64 -14.34 -14.45
C ALA A 116 -11.55 -13.54 -13.69
N PHE A 117 -11.52 -13.65 -12.36
CA PHE A 117 -10.49 -13.05 -11.51
C PHE A 117 -9.12 -13.69 -11.77
N TRP A 118 -9.04 -15.03 -11.71
CA TRP A 118 -7.77 -15.74 -11.88
C TRP A 118 -7.27 -15.65 -13.32
N HIS A 119 -8.11 -15.82 -14.30
CA HIS A 119 -7.74 -15.71 -15.72
C HIS A 119 -7.09 -14.36 -16.09
N LYS A 120 -7.43 -13.27 -15.37
CA LYS A 120 -6.82 -11.93 -15.57
C LYS A 120 -5.56 -11.72 -14.75
N LEU A 121 -5.20 -12.64 -13.86
CA LEU A 121 -4.04 -12.55 -12.99
C LEU A 121 -3.00 -13.64 -13.27
N GLU A 122 -3.42 -14.81 -13.73
CA GLU A 122 -2.58 -16.00 -13.82
C GLU A 122 -1.23 -15.73 -14.50
N HIS A 123 -1.27 -15.05 -15.62
CA HIS A 123 -0.09 -14.60 -16.35
C HIS A 123 -0.27 -13.15 -16.80
N MET A 124 0.69 -12.30 -16.48
CA MET A 124 0.62 -10.87 -16.80
C MET A 124 1.89 -10.36 -17.48
N VAL A 125 1.70 -9.55 -18.53
CA VAL A 125 2.76 -8.65 -19.00
C VAL A 125 2.61 -7.33 -18.23
N LEU A 126 3.44 -7.12 -17.22
CA LEU A 126 3.45 -5.89 -16.44
C LEU A 126 4.43 -4.90 -17.09
N VAL A 127 3.96 -3.73 -17.45
CA VAL A 127 4.79 -2.66 -18.02
C VAL A 127 4.74 -1.46 -17.09
N TYR A 128 5.91 -1.00 -16.66
CA TYR A 128 6.09 0.06 -15.67
C TYR A 128 6.56 1.35 -16.35
N TYR A 129 5.92 2.48 -16.01
CA TYR A 129 6.35 3.81 -16.47
C TYR A 129 6.50 4.77 -15.29
N LEU A 130 7.41 5.73 -15.41
CA LEU A 130 7.61 6.78 -14.40
C LEU A 130 6.50 7.83 -14.55
N TYR A 131 5.64 7.91 -13.57
CA TYR A 131 4.64 8.96 -13.48
C TYR A 131 5.29 10.23 -12.91
N ASN A 132 5.87 11.02 -13.78
CA ASN A 132 6.54 12.27 -13.43
C ASN A 132 5.64 13.46 -13.79
N HIS A 133 4.66 13.76 -12.94
CA HIS A 133 3.78 14.91 -13.13
C HIS A 133 4.36 16.13 -12.44
N GLY A 134 4.71 17.15 -13.22
CA GLY A 134 5.44 18.35 -12.75
C GLY A 134 4.59 19.35 -11.93
N SER A 135 3.28 19.14 -11.79
CA SER A 135 2.38 20.05 -11.06
C SER A 135 1.64 19.34 -9.94
N ALA A 136 1.74 19.88 -8.71
CA ALA A 136 1.01 19.38 -7.54
C ALA A 136 -0.51 19.60 -7.61
N SER A 137 -1.04 20.18 -8.68
CA SER A 137 -2.43 20.64 -8.76
C SER A 137 -3.27 20.12 -9.92
N LYS A 138 -2.75 19.19 -10.73
CA LYS A 138 -3.50 18.65 -11.88
C LYS A 138 -3.24 17.17 -12.08
N VAL A 139 -4.29 16.40 -12.40
CA VAL A 139 -4.15 15.06 -13.00
C VAL A 139 -3.48 15.22 -14.36
N ALA A 140 -2.50 14.39 -14.66
CA ALA A 140 -1.88 14.36 -15.98
C ALA A 140 -2.96 14.22 -17.05
N ASP A 141 -2.99 15.12 -18.00
CA ASP A 141 -3.83 14.93 -19.16
C ASP A 141 -3.21 13.87 -20.10
N THR A 142 -3.99 13.42 -21.08
CA THR A 142 -3.52 12.41 -22.03
C THR A 142 -2.20 12.80 -22.70
N ARG A 143 -1.93 14.09 -22.92
CA ARG A 143 -0.72 14.57 -23.58
C ARG A 143 0.50 14.52 -22.66
N GLU A 144 0.31 14.70 -21.35
CA GLU A 144 1.41 14.60 -20.38
C GLU A 144 1.94 13.17 -20.27
N TYR A 145 1.06 12.16 -20.45
CA TYR A 145 1.49 10.76 -20.52
C TYR A 145 2.54 10.52 -21.63
N ALA A 146 2.54 11.31 -22.68
CA ALA A 146 3.55 11.20 -23.72
C ALA A 146 4.98 11.42 -23.21
N SER A 147 5.16 12.18 -22.12
CA SER A 147 6.46 12.44 -21.50
C SER A 147 6.90 11.39 -20.48
N PHE A 148 6.06 10.43 -20.12
CA PHE A 148 6.38 9.43 -19.10
C PHE A 148 7.27 8.34 -19.67
N GLU A 149 8.39 8.09 -18.99
CA GLU A 149 9.41 7.15 -19.39
C GLU A 149 9.01 5.71 -19.03
N LEU A 150 9.22 4.77 -19.94
CA LEU A 150 9.09 3.34 -19.68
C LEU A 150 10.30 2.86 -18.90
N LEU A 151 10.07 2.41 -17.65
CA LEU A 151 11.11 1.98 -16.72
C LEU A 151 11.50 0.51 -16.89
N GLY A 152 10.56 -0.33 -17.28
CA GLY A 152 10.79 -1.77 -17.38
C GLY A 152 9.49 -2.55 -17.56
N TYR A 153 9.65 -3.87 -17.62
CA TYR A 153 8.53 -4.79 -17.76
C TYR A 153 8.87 -6.14 -17.10
N ASP A 154 7.84 -6.93 -16.84
CA ASP A 154 7.92 -8.29 -16.32
C ASP A 154 6.89 -9.18 -17.01
N LEU A 155 7.32 -10.40 -17.39
CA LEU A 155 6.42 -11.50 -17.71
C LEU A 155 6.14 -12.23 -16.39
N HIS A 156 5.12 -11.76 -15.69
CA HIS A 156 4.86 -12.09 -14.31
C HIS A 156 4.12 -13.41 -14.17
N GLU A 157 4.65 -14.27 -13.31
CA GLU A 157 4.03 -15.49 -12.82
C GLU A 157 4.02 -15.47 -11.29
N TRP A 158 2.89 -15.83 -10.71
CA TRP A 158 2.73 -15.86 -9.26
C TRP A 158 3.45 -17.06 -8.64
N SER A 159 4.05 -16.86 -7.46
CA SER A 159 4.48 -17.97 -6.62
C SER A 159 3.27 -18.78 -6.12
N ASP A 160 3.50 -20.05 -5.75
CA ASP A 160 2.43 -20.88 -5.14
C ASP A 160 1.84 -20.22 -3.88
N HIS A 161 2.67 -19.50 -3.10
CA HIS A 161 2.20 -18.76 -1.94
C HIS A 161 1.27 -17.62 -2.35
N ASP A 162 1.70 -16.76 -3.27
CA ASP A 162 0.91 -15.62 -3.75
C ASP A 162 -0.43 -16.08 -4.34
N ARG A 163 -0.39 -17.17 -5.14
CA ARG A 163 -1.61 -17.77 -5.70
C ARG A 163 -2.60 -18.16 -4.59
N ARG A 164 -2.13 -18.81 -3.50
CA ARG A 164 -3.00 -19.16 -2.37
C ARG A 164 -3.53 -17.94 -1.62
N VAL A 165 -2.76 -16.86 -1.50
CA VAL A 165 -3.25 -15.60 -0.94
C VAL A 165 -4.34 -14.99 -1.81
N LEU A 166 -4.14 -14.93 -3.12
CA LEU A 166 -5.14 -14.43 -4.09
C LEU A 166 -6.41 -15.30 -4.09
N GLU A 167 -6.26 -16.62 -4.01
CA GLU A 167 -7.38 -17.54 -3.86
C GLU A 167 -8.15 -17.30 -2.55
N SER A 168 -7.44 -17.09 -1.44
CA SER A 168 -8.06 -16.73 -0.15
C SER A 168 -8.84 -15.42 -0.24
N ASP A 169 -8.28 -14.40 -0.86
CA ASP A 169 -8.96 -13.11 -1.09
C ASP A 169 -10.22 -13.30 -1.94
N TRP A 170 -10.13 -14.04 -3.05
CA TRP A 170 -11.26 -14.31 -3.92
C TRP A 170 -12.37 -15.08 -3.19
N ARG A 171 -12.03 -16.11 -2.41
CA ARG A 171 -13.00 -16.88 -1.61
C ARG A 171 -13.75 -16.03 -0.62
N VAL A 172 -13.12 -15.07 0.02
CA VAL A 172 -13.79 -14.14 0.95
C VAL A 172 -14.98 -13.45 0.30
N VAL A 173 -14.84 -12.98 -0.94
CA VAL A 173 -15.91 -12.29 -1.67
C VAL A 173 -16.91 -13.29 -2.26
N ARG A 174 -16.41 -14.38 -2.85
CA ARG A 174 -17.24 -15.44 -3.44
C ARG A 174 -18.20 -16.04 -2.41
N ASP A 175 -17.69 -16.44 -1.25
CA ASP A 175 -18.49 -17.07 -0.19
C ASP A 175 -19.50 -16.10 0.43
N PHE A 176 -19.13 -14.81 0.49
CA PHE A 176 -20.06 -13.77 0.90
C PHE A 176 -21.23 -13.64 -0.09
N VAL A 177 -20.94 -13.57 -1.38
CA VAL A 177 -21.98 -13.47 -2.42
C VAL A 177 -22.82 -14.75 -2.48
N GLU A 178 -22.19 -15.93 -2.34
CA GLU A 178 -22.92 -17.21 -2.24
C GLU A 178 -23.91 -17.20 -1.07
N ARG A 179 -23.48 -16.70 0.10
CA ARG A 179 -24.38 -16.58 1.26
C ARG A 179 -25.57 -15.66 0.97
N VAL A 180 -25.32 -14.50 0.35
CA VAL A 180 -26.40 -13.56 -0.03
C VAL A 180 -27.43 -14.25 -0.92
N HIS A 181 -26.98 -15.02 -1.92
CA HIS A 181 -27.87 -15.78 -2.80
C HIS A 181 -28.60 -16.90 -2.07
N ARG A 182 -27.91 -17.72 -1.27
CA ARG A 182 -28.47 -18.87 -0.58
C ARG A 182 -29.52 -18.47 0.48
N GLU A 183 -29.27 -17.36 1.19
CA GLU A 183 -30.14 -16.88 2.26
C GLU A 183 -31.20 -15.91 1.75
N GLY A 184 -31.20 -15.55 0.46
CA GLY A 184 -32.16 -14.63 -0.15
C GLY A 184 -32.08 -13.22 0.45
N LEU A 185 -30.88 -12.79 0.83
CA LEU A 185 -30.68 -11.47 1.43
C LEU A 185 -30.78 -10.38 0.37
N ASP A 186 -31.16 -9.17 0.80
CA ASP A 186 -31.31 -8.01 -0.07
C ASP A 186 -29.93 -7.56 -0.63
N PRO A 187 -29.71 -7.67 -1.96
CA PRO A 187 -28.47 -7.24 -2.58
C PRO A 187 -28.14 -5.75 -2.37
N ASP A 188 -29.15 -4.88 -2.30
CA ASP A 188 -28.92 -3.44 -2.12
C ASP A 188 -28.40 -3.11 -0.72
N VAL A 189 -28.67 -3.98 0.26
CA VAL A 189 -28.14 -3.88 1.63
C VAL A 189 -26.80 -4.59 1.76
N GLU A 190 -26.63 -5.75 1.11
CA GLU A 190 -25.44 -6.60 1.31
C GLU A 190 -24.27 -6.23 0.40
N TYR A 191 -24.48 -5.96 -0.89
CA TYR A 191 -23.39 -5.70 -1.83
C TYR A 191 -22.54 -4.46 -1.52
N PRO A 192 -23.03 -3.38 -0.89
CA PRO A 192 -22.16 -2.33 -0.39
C PRO A 192 -21.03 -2.81 0.51
N LYS A 193 -21.25 -3.92 1.24
CA LYS A 193 -20.26 -4.51 2.16
C LYS A 193 -19.05 -5.09 1.43
N ILE A 194 -19.18 -5.46 0.13
CA ILE A 194 -18.09 -5.99 -0.68
C ILE A 194 -16.92 -4.99 -0.72
N SER A 195 -17.18 -3.70 -0.96
CA SER A 195 -16.15 -2.66 -1.03
C SER A 195 -15.93 -1.92 0.29
N HIS A 196 -16.54 -2.34 1.37
CA HIS A 196 -16.39 -1.73 2.69
C HIS A 196 -15.90 -2.75 3.73
N GLU A 197 -16.74 -3.69 4.14
CA GLU A 197 -16.42 -4.62 5.22
C GLU A 197 -15.42 -5.71 4.78
N LEU A 198 -15.60 -6.26 3.56
CA LEU A 198 -14.76 -7.36 3.09
C LEU A 198 -13.32 -6.91 2.78
N ASN A 199 -13.11 -5.66 2.35
CA ASN A 199 -11.76 -5.13 2.10
C ASN A 199 -10.84 -5.28 3.31
N ARG A 200 -11.38 -5.32 4.55
CA ARG A 200 -10.60 -5.59 5.76
C ARG A 200 -10.05 -7.01 5.82
N ARG A 201 -10.64 -7.94 5.08
CA ARG A 201 -10.27 -9.36 5.08
C ARG A 201 -9.36 -9.72 3.92
N LEU A 202 -9.28 -8.87 2.89
CA LEU A 202 -8.47 -9.08 1.70
C LEU A 202 -7.02 -8.66 1.96
N MET A 203 -6.05 -9.52 1.63
CA MET A 203 -4.62 -9.26 1.87
C MET A 203 -3.96 -8.52 0.71
N TYR A 204 -3.99 -9.08 -0.49
CA TYR A 204 -3.30 -8.55 -1.67
C TYR A 204 -4.20 -7.69 -2.55
N THR A 205 -5.51 -7.90 -2.41
CA THR A 205 -6.51 -7.21 -3.22
C THR A 205 -7.39 -6.28 -2.40
N ASP A 206 -8.10 -5.42 -3.10
CA ASP A 206 -9.26 -4.71 -2.61
C ASP A 206 -10.36 -4.67 -3.67
N THR A 207 -11.49 -4.11 -3.33
CA THR A 207 -12.60 -3.89 -4.26
C THR A 207 -13.06 -2.44 -4.21
N ALA A 208 -13.24 -1.81 -5.36
CA ALA A 208 -13.75 -0.45 -5.53
C ALA A 208 -14.37 -0.28 -6.93
N PRO A 209 -15.24 0.69 -7.19
CA PRO A 209 -15.86 1.62 -6.24
C PRO A 209 -16.90 0.95 -5.34
N LYS A 210 -17.58 1.77 -4.51
CA LYS A 210 -18.70 1.31 -3.68
C LYS A 210 -19.96 1.13 -4.53
N TRP A 211 -20.80 0.16 -4.17
CA TRP A 211 -22.14 -0.01 -4.73
C TRP A 211 -22.95 1.30 -4.64
N PRO A 212 -23.80 1.67 -5.61
CA PRO A 212 -24.31 0.86 -6.73
C PRO A 212 -23.38 0.76 -7.95
N ASN A 213 -22.26 1.44 -7.97
CA ASN A 213 -21.26 1.22 -9.01
C ASN A 213 -20.66 -0.17 -8.81
N ARG A 214 -20.63 -0.99 -9.90
CA ARG A 214 -20.10 -2.35 -9.81
C ARG A 214 -18.63 -2.32 -9.34
N PRO A 215 -18.32 -2.95 -8.19
CA PRO A 215 -16.95 -3.00 -7.71
C PRO A 215 -16.06 -3.80 -8.67
N ARG A 216 -14.80 -3.40 -8.72
CA ARG A 216 -13.75 -4.10 -9.47
C ARG A 216 -12.74 -4.62 -8.48
N TRP A 217 -12.21 -5.79 -8.74
CA TRP A 217 -11.00 -6.29 -8.12
C TRP A 217 -9.82 -5.41 -8.50
N ARG A 218 -9.00 -5.09 -7.52
CA ARG A 218 -7.74 -4.38 -7.74
C ARG A 218 -6.65 -5.05 -6.91
N LEU A 219 -5.43 -5.13 -7.44
CA LEU A 219 -4.25 -5.37 -6.61
C LEU A 219 -3.95 -4.11 -5.82
N LYS A 220 -3.74 -4.24 -4.52
CA LYS A 220 -3.38 -3.11 -3.66
C LYS A 220 -2.10 -2.43 -4.13
N ARG A 221 -1.97 -1.15 -3.88
CA ARG A 221 -0.77 -0.38 -4.22
C ARG A 221 0.52 -1.00 -3.64
N ALA A 222 0.44 -1.53 -2.42
CA ALA A 222 1.57 -2.21 -1.79
C ALA A 222 1.97 -3.49 -2.53
N THR A 223 1.00 -4.32 -2.95
CA THR A 223 1.24 -5.51 -3.76
C THR A 223 1.92 -5.13 -5.09
N VAL A 224 1.36 -4.18 -5.82
CA VAL A 224 1.93 -3.68 -7.09
C VAL A 224 3.33 -3.10 -6.89
N THR A 225 3.56 -2.41 -5.78
CA THR A 225 4.89 -1.89 -5.42
C THR A 225 5.91 -3.00 -5.25
N GLN A 226 5.54 -4.11 -4.61
CA GLN A 226 6.46 -5.23 -4.43
C GLN A 226 6.74 -5.95 -5.75
N LEU A 227 5.71 -6.15 -6.61
CA LEU A 227 5.91 -6.71 -7.96
C LEU A 227 6.91 -5.87 -8.78
N ALA A 228 6.76 -4.54 -8.76
CA ALA A 228 7.70 -3.66 -9.45
C ALA A 228 9.13 -3.78 -8.86
N ARG A 229 9.28 -3.83 -7.54
CA ARG A 229 10.58 -3.98 -6.89
C ARG A 229 11.23 -5.32 -7.21
N GLU A 230 10.49 -6.40 -7.17
CA GLU A 230 10.96 -7.73 -7.57
C GLU A 230 11.46 -7.71 -9.02
N CYS A 231 10.70 -7.12 -9.96
CA CYS A 231 11.10 -6.94 -11.35
C CYS A 231 12.45 -6.20 -11.47
N PHE A 232 12.59 -5.03 -10.82
CA PHE A 232 13.83 -4.24 -10.94
C PHE A 232 15.01 -4.87 -10.22
N ASP A 233 14.82 -5.51 -9.09
CA ASP A 233 15.88 -6.23 -8.37
C ASP A 233 16.38 -7.43 -9.19
N HIS A 234 15.50 -8.16 -9.90
CA HIS A 234 15.88 -9.24 -10.83
C HIS A 234 16.65 -8.70 -12.04
N ARG A 235 16.22 -7.59 -12.64
CA ARG A 235 16.92 -6.98 -13.79
C ARG A 235 18.30 -6.45 -13.40
N ALA A 236 18.45 -5.86 -12.22
CA ALA A 236 19.74 -5.37 -11.72
C ALA A 236 20.74 -6.50 -11.44
N ALA A 237 20.26 -7.69 -11.08
CA ALA A 237 21.10 -8.87 -10.82
C ALA A 237 21.64 -9.52 -12.11
N GLY A 238 21.10 -9.21 -13.28
CA GLY A 238 21.49 -9.77 -14.58
C GLY A 238 21.10 -11.24 -14.79
N PRO A 239 21.34 -11.81 -16.00
CA PRO A 239 21.03 -13.19 -16.32
C PRO A 239 21.81 -14.15 -15.42
N GLY A 240 21.11 -14.92 -14.59
CA GLY A 240 21.67 -15.90 -13.65
C GLY A 240 22.06 -15.36 -12.28
N GLY A 241 21.97 -14.04 -12.06
CA GLY A 241 22.16 -13.42 -10.76
C GLY A 241 20.87 -13.51 -9.94
N ARG A 242 20.76 -14.47 -9.04
CA ARG A 242 19.82 -14.40 -7.91
C ARG A 242 20.42 -13.42 -6.90
N GLY A 243 20.19 -12.11 -7.10
CA GLY A 243 20.57 -11.12 -6.11
C GLY A 243 19.79 -11.39 -4.82
N GLU A 244 20.48 -11.85 -3.77
CA GLU A 244 19.86 -11.99 -2.43
C GLU A 244 19.51 -10.62 -1.82
N ALA A 245 20.10 -9.55 -2.32
CA ALA A 245 19.85 -8.17 -1.89
C ALA A 245 18.51 -7.69 -2.45
N GLY A 246 17.47 -7.74 -1.61
CA GLY A 246 16.14 -7.24 -1.96
C GLY A 246 15.03 -8.30 -1.95
N ARG A 247 15.38 -9.59 -1.94
CA ARG A 247 14.39 -10.66 -1.88
C ARG A 247 13.66 -10.63 -0.53
N LEU A 248 12.33 -10.60 -0.62
CA LEU A 248 11.49 -10.70 0.56
C LEU A 248 11.58 -12.12 1.14
N GLU A 249 11.53 -12.19 2.48
CA GLU A 249 11.58 -13.46 3.19
C GLU A 249 10.17 -14.05 3.32
N SER A 250 9.99 -15.33 2.96
CA SER A 250 8.79 -16.08 3.24
C SER A 250 8.85 -16.68 4.65
N LEU A 251 7.76 -16.60 5.43
CA LEU A 251 7.69 -17.22 6.74
C LEU A 251 7.47 -18.73 6.63
N PRO A 252 8.08 -19.55 7.50
CA PRO A 252 7.85 -21.01 7.50
C PRO A 252 6.40 -21.42 7.73
N SER A 253 5.62 -20.59 8.45
CA SER A 253 4.19 -20.80 8.71
C SER A 253 3.29 -20.48 7.52
N ASP A 254 3.83 -19.81 6.51
CA ASP A 254 3.19 -19.53 5.22
C ASP A 254 1.73 -19.03 5.31
N PRO A 255 1.46 -17.92 6.05
CA PRO A 255 0.11 -17.44 6.27
C PRO A 255 -0.48 -16.86 4.98
N VAL A 256 -1.71 -17.27 4.62
CA VAL A 256 -2.40 -16.84 3.40
C VAL A 256 -3.61 -15.94 3.66
N SER A 257 -3.91 -15.68 4.94
CA SER A 257 -5.02 -14.82 5.37
C SER A 257 -4.66 -14.05 6.64
N TYR A 258 -5.41 -12.98 6.93
CA TYR A 258 -5.28 -12.28 8.22
C TYR A 258 -5.64 -13.18 9.41
N GLU A 259 -6.48 -14.20 9.20
CA GLU A 259 -6.81 -15.17 10.24
C GLU A 259 -5.61 -16.08 10.56
N ASP A 260 -4.86 -16.48 9.53
CA ASP A 260 -3.61 -17.25 9.72
C ASP A 260 -2.56 -16.43 10.46
N VAL A 261 -2.39 -15.16 10.08
CA VAL A 261 -1.52 -14.23 10.83
C VAL A 261 -1.97 -14.14 12.29
N GLY A 262 -3.27 -14.03 12.54
CA GLY A 262 -3.82 -14.02 13.91
C GLY A 262 -3.54 -15.32 14.66
N ARG A 263 -3.66 -16.48 14.01
CA ARG A 263 -3.33 -17.80 14.59
C ARG A 263 -1.86 -17.86 14.96
N LEU A 264 -0.98 -17.47 14.06
CA LEU A 264 0.46 -17.40 14.31
C LEU A 264 0.79 -16.47 15.49
N CYS A 265 0.17 -15.29 15.56
CA CYS A 265 0.33 -14.37 16.69
C CYS A 265 -0.11 -14.98 18.02
N ARG A 266 -1.22 -15.74 18.05
CA ARG A 266 -1.67 -16.46 19.26
C ARG A 266 -0.67 -17.53 19.70
N GLU A 267 -0.06 -18.26 18.77
CA GLU A 267 0.98 -19.26 19.05
C GLU A 267 2.23 -18.61 19.64
N VAL A 268 2.68 -17.51 19.02
CA VAL A 268 3.81 -16.72 19.52
C VAL A 268 3.51 -16.17 20.92
N ARG A 269 2.30 -15.65 21.14
CA ARG A 269 1.90 -15.15 22.45
C ARG A 269 1.92 -16.26 23.51
N ARG A 270 1.36 -17.45 23.23
CA ARG A 270 1.39 -18.59 24.16
C ARG A 270 2.82 -18.97 24.56
N ARG A 271 3.78 -18.80 23.66
CA ARG A 271 5.18 -19.18 23.88
C ARG A 271 5.99 -18.13 24.63
N TYR A 272 5.71 -16.84 24.41
CA TYR A 272 6.59 -15.75 24.84
C TYR A 272 5.93 -14.71 25.74
N ALA A 273 4.62 -14.69 25.93
CA ALA A 273 3.99 -13.72 26.83
C ALA A 273 4.52 -13.81 28.26
N GLY A 274 4.71 -12.70 28.89
CA GLY A 274 5.27 -12.60 30.25
C GLY A 274 6.80 -12.62 30.29
N ARG A 275 7.50 -12.89 29.16
CA ARG A 275 8.96 -12.85 29.11
C ARG A 275 9.47 -11.43 28.82
N THR A 276 10.61 -11.09 29.37
CA THR A 276 11.29 -9.84 29.02
C THR A 276 11.88 -9.92 27.61
N VAL A 277 12.16 -8.73 27.01
CA VAL A 277 12.84 -8.66 25.71
C VAL A 277 14.18 -9.43 25.75
N ALA A 278 14.93 -9.36 26.83
CA ALA A 278 16.17 -10.13 26.99
C ALA A 278 15.92 -11.64 26.97
N GLN A 279 14.89 -12.12 27.68
CA GLN A 279 14.52 -13.54 27.68
C GLN A 279 14.01 -14.02 26.33
N VAL A 280 13.25 -13.18 25.62
CA VAL A 280 12.80 -13.49 24.26
C VAL A 280 14.00 -13.57 23.31
N ALA A 281 14.91 -12.58 23.37
CA ALA A 281 16.12 -12.55 22.55
C ALA A 281 16.95 -13.84 22.70
N ALA A 282 17.19 -14.26 23.93
CA ALA A 282 17.90 -15.52 24.20
C ALA A 282 17.14 -16.73 23.62
N ALA A 283 15.81 -16.77 23.78
CA ALA A 283 14.98 -17.89 23.32
C ALA A 283 14.91 -18.04 21.79
N VAL A 284 15.07 -16.92 21.02
CA VAL A 284 15.06 -16.91 19.55
C VAL A 284 16.47 -16.82 18.95
N GLY A 285 17.52 -16.97 19.76
CA GLY A 285 18.92 -16.92 19.30
C GLY A 285 19.34 -15.58 18.70
N TYR A 286 18.87 -14.45 19.28
CA TYR A 286 19.26 -13.13 18.83
C TYR A 286 20.52 -12.68 19.55
N GLU A 287 21.60 -12.48 18.80
CA GLU A 287 22.94 -12.12 19.32
C GLU A 287 23.24 -10.60 19.26
N GLY A 288 22.32 -9.79 18.75
CA GLY A 288 22.51 -8.35 18.60
C GLY A 288 22.35 -7.59 19.90
N ALA A 289 22.88 -6.35 19.97
CA ALA A 289 22.69 -5.44 21.10
C ALA A 289 21.22 -5.06 21.27
N LEU A 290 20.68 -5.10 22.50
CA LEU A 290 19.27 -4.88 22.80
C LEU A 290 18.86 -3.39 22.93
N GLY A 291 19.78 -2.44 22.73
CA GLY A 291 19.52 -1.01 22.88
C GLY A 291 19.10 -0.25 21.61
N GLY A 292 19.00 -0.92 20.47
CA GLY A 292 18.71 -0.28 19.18
C GLY A 292 17.21 -0.16 18.90
N LYS A 293 16.79 0.89 18.17
CA LYS A 293 15.37 1.11 17.79
C LYS A 293 14.75 -0.01 16.95
N SER A 294 15.55 -0.78 16.18
CA SER A 294 15.09 -1.86 15.32
C SER A 294 15.08 -3.25 15.97
N VAL A 295 15.56 -3.36 17.20
CA VAL A 295 15.68 -4.65 17.90
C VAL A 295 14.34 -5.32 18.09
N SER A 296 13.34 -4.59 18.56
CA SER A 296 12.01 -5.14 18.78
C SER A 296 11.40 -5.71 17.50
N GLU A 297 11.59 -5.04 16.36
CA GLU A 297 11.07 -5.51 15.07
C GLU A 297 11.79 -6.79 14.62
N ALA A 298 13.11 -6.85 14.73
CA ALA A 298 13.89 -8.03 14.41
C ALA A 298 13.54 -9.24 15.32
N LEU A 299 13.33 -8.99 16.62
CA LEU A 299 12.89 -10.02 17.55
C LEU A 299 11.50 -10.56 17.18
N LEU A 300 10.58 -9.69 16.82
CA LEU A 300 9.23 -10.10 16.39
C LEU A 300 9.26 -10.97 15.13
N VAL A 301 10.07 -10.62 14.14
CA VAL A 301 10.26 -11.47 12.95
C VAL A 301 10.79 -12.85 13.36
N ARG A 302 11.79 -12.92 14.26
CA ARG A 302 12.33 -14.20 14.76
C ARG A 302 11.30 -15.00 15.56
N MET A 303 10.46 -14.33 16.36
CA MET A 303 9.37 -14.99 17.08
C MET A 303 8.35 -15.63 16.12
N LEU A 304 8.17 -15.05 14.93
CA LEU A 304 7.32 -15.57 13.84
C LEU A 304 8.04 -16.64 12.99
N GLY A 305 9.29 -16.96 13.29
CA GLY A 305 10.09 -17.96 12.59
C GLY A 305 10.93 -17.45 11.43
N GLY A 306 10.94 -16.14 11.18
CA GLY A 306 11.77 -15.49 10.16
C GLY A 306 13.15 -15.07 10.66
N THR A 307 13.96 -14.52 9.76
CA THR A 307 15.32 -14.03 10.02
C THR A 307 15.51 -12.56 9.66
N ALA A 308 14.60 -12.00 8.88
CA ALA A 308 14.66 -10.61 8.44
C ALA A 308 14.71 -9.62 9.63
N ARG A 309 15.38 -8.49 9.42
CA ARG A 309 15.51 -7.45 10.44
C ARG A 309 14.28 -6.54 10.55
N ARG A 310 13.40 -6.56 9.55
CA ARG A 310 12.23 -5.68 9.46
C ARG A 310 11.02 -6.46 8.95
N PHE A 311 9.84 -6.11 9.42
CA PHE A 311 8.59 -6.66 8.91
C PHE A 311 8.37 -6.37 7.42
N SER A 312 8.79 -5.20 6.95
CA SER A 312 8.71 -4.85 5.53
C SER A 312 9.62 -5.68 4.60
N ALA A 313 10.48 -6.53 5.16
CA ALA A 313 11.27 -7.49 4.42
C ALA A 313 10.66 -8.91 4.45
N VAL A 314 9.52 -9.08 5.10
CA VAL A 314 8.72 -10.33 5.09
C VAL A 314 7.64 -10.20 4.03
N GLU A 315 7.63 -11.13 3.07
CA GLU A 315 6.86 -11.06 1.83
C GLU A 315 5.37 -10.81 2.07
N VAL A 316 4.72 -11.65 2.85
CA VAL A 316 3.28 -11.54 3.11
C VAL A 316 2.90 -10.21 3.77
N PHE A 317 3.74 -9.67 4.64
CA PHE A 317 3.48 -8.39 5.28
C PHE A 317 3.73 -7.20 4.34
N ALA A 318 4.77 -7.29 3.51
CA ALA A 318 5.10 -6.27 2.53
C ALA A 318 4.00 -6.14 1.45
N LYS A 319 3.59 -7.26 0.86
CA LYS A 319 2.55 -7.31 -0.19
C LYS A 319 1.16 -6.95 0.36
N ALA A 320 0.81 -7.39 1.57
CA ALA A 320 -0.48 -7.09 2.20
C ALA A 320 -0.58 -5.70 2.85
N ASN A 321 0.47 -4.87 2.79
CA ASN A 321 0.57 -3.60 3.52
C ASN A 321 0.33 -3.73 5.02
N VAL A 322 0.76 -4.84 5.63
CA VAL A 322 0.71 -5.00 7.09
C VAL A 322 1.86 -4.23 7.71
N ARG A 323 1.52 -3.23 8.48
CA ARG A 323 2.50 -2.45 9.24
C ARG A 323 2.65 -3.03 10.62
N CYS A 324 3.86 -3.34 11.04
CA CYS A 324 4.12 -3.68 12.42
C CYS A 324 4.54 -2.45 13.23
N ARG A 325 4.04 -2.35 14.45
CA ARG A 325 4.45 -1.32 15.41
C ARG A 325 4.70 -1.95 16.77
N THR A 326 5.85 -1.65 17.32
CA THR A 326 6.13 -1.92 18.72
C THR A 326 5.47 -0.84 19.56
N VAL A 327 4.68 -1.25 20.53
CA VAL A 327 4.02 -0.35 21.47
C VAL A 327 4.46 -0.70 22.88
N VAL A 328 5.06 0.27 23.57
CA VAL A 328 5.40 0.14 24.98
C VAL A 328 4.34 0.87 25.80
N LEU A 329 3.69 0.14 26.70
CA LEU A 329 2.79 0.70 27.71
C LEU A 329 3.55 0.90 28.99
N THR A 330 3.25 1.98 29.71
CA THR A 330 3.74 2.18 31.08
C THR A 330 3.19 1.11 32.03
N GLY A 331 3.75 0.97 33.21
CA GLY A 331 3.22 0.04 34.23
C GLY A 331 1.72 0.29 34.53
N SER A 332 1.24 1.53 34.37
CA SER A 332 -0.17 1.92 34.52
C SER A 332 -1.04 1.68 33.26
N GLY A 333 -0.49 1.07 32.21
CA GLY A 333 -1.21 0.82 30.96
C GLY A 333 -1.40 2.05 30.06
N ARG A 334 -0.70 3.14 30.32
CA ARG A 334 -0.77 4.37 29.50
C ARG A 334 0.31 4.37 28.44
N ARG A 335 0.08 5.16 27.38
CA ARG A 335 1.09 5.49 26.37
C ARG A 335 1.16 7.01 26.24
N THR A 336 2.37 7.53 26.22
CA THR A 336 2.62 8.98 26.10
C THR A 336 2.96 9.41 24.67
N GLU A 337 3.41 8.47 23.84
CA GLU A 337 3.82 8.75 22.46
C GLU A 337 2.70 8.53 21.46
N ASP A 338 2.57 9.47 20.52
CA ASP A 338 1.70 9.31 19.36
C ASP A 338 2.31 8.31 18.36
N MET A 339 1.46 7.67 17.56
CA MET A 339 1.89 6.69 16.56
C MET A 339 1.86 7.29 15.16
N LYS A 340 3.01 7.34 14.49
CA LYS A 340 3.08 7.70 13.07
C LYS A 340 2.46 6.58 12.22
N LEU A 341 1.52 6.95 11.34
CA LEU A 341 0.86 6.02 10.42
C LEU A 341 1.49 6.08 9.03
N ALA A 342 1.32 7.19 8.33
CA ALA A 342 1.67 7.33 6.94
C ALA A 342 2.14 8.75 6.63
N ARG A 343 2.84 8.90 5.52
CA ARG A 343 3.17 10.20 4.95
C ARG A 343 1.96 10.77 4.21
N VAL A 344 1.81 12.09 4.26
CA VAL A 344 0.84 12.81 3.43
C VAL A 344 1.45 13.08 2.06
N LEU A 345 0.73 12.74 1.00
CA LEU A 345 1.03 13.15 -0.37
C LEU A 345 0.25 14.43 -0.67
N LEU A 346 0.92 15.58 -0.55
CA LEU A 346 0.27 16.89 -0.71
C LEU A 346 -0.18 17.16 -2.13
N ASP A 347 0.43 16.54 -3.12
CA ASP A 347 0.01 16.52 -4.50
C ASP A 347 -1.40 15.89 -4.68
N GLU A 348 -1.67 14.76 -4.00
CA GLU A 348 -3.01 14.18 -4.01
C GLU A 348 -4.04 15.05 -3.27
N VAL A 349 -3.63 15.72 -2.18
CA VAL A 349 -4.50 16.64 -1.45
C VAL A 349 -4.88 17.85 -2.29
N ALA A 350 -3.94 18.36 -3.09
CA ALA A 350 -4.14 19.51 -3.97
C ALA A 350 -4.86 19.16 -5.28
N ASP A 351 -4.94 17.88 -5.64
CA ASP A 351 -5.60 17.42 -6.87
C ASP A 351 -7.14 17.45 -6.72
N PRO A 352 -7.87 18.33 -7.43
CA PRO A 352 -9.33 18.44 -7.31
C PRO A 352 -10.08 17.19 -7.78
N ASP A 353 -9.47 16.41 -8.67
CA ASP A 353 -10.08 15.23 -9.28
C ASP A 353 -9.73 13.93 -8.51
N ARG A 354 -8.94 14.01 -7.44
CA ARG A 354 -8.57 12.86 -6.60
C ARG A 354 -9.65 12.60 -5.56
N ASP A 355 -10.28 11.45 -5.62
CA ASP A 355 -11.20 10.99 -4.58
C ASP A 355 -10.47 10.34 -3.41
N TRP A 356 -11.09 10.38 -2.22
CA TRP A 356 -10.59 9.66 -1.05
C TRP A 356 -10.41 8.17 -1.33
N GLU A 357 -11.35 7.54 -2.02
CA GLU A 357 -11.34 6.10 -2.30
C GLU A 357 -10.15 5.65 -3.17
N ASP A 358 -9.59 6.56 -3.97
CA ASP A 358 -8.43 6.32 -4.83
C ASP A 358 -7.13 6.92 -4.28
N SER A 359 -7.17 7.52 -3.07
CA SER A 359 -6.01 8.17 -2.47
C SER A 359 -5.07 7.19 -1.76
N ALA A 360 -3.77 7.50 -1.76
CA ALA A 360 -2.80 6.81 -0.93
C ALA A 360 -3.13 6.92 0.57
N ALA A 361 -3.72 8.06 0.98
CA ALA A 361 -4.15 8.27 2.36
C ALA A 361 -5.19 7.24 2.79
N ARG A 362 -6.19 6.95 1.96
CA ARG A 362 -7.20 5.92 2.24
C ARG A 362 -6.58 4.54 2.40
N GLU A 363 -5.71 4.13 1.50
CA GLU A 363 -5.02 2.84 1.58
C GLU A 363 -4.14 2.74 2.82
N ASP A 364 -3.38 3.80 3.11
CA ASP A 364 -2.45 3.85 4.23
C ASP A 364 -3.15 3.90 5.60
N LEU A 365 -4.25 4.63 5.72
CA LEU A 365 -5.02 4.75 6.97
C LEU A 365 -6.01 3.59 7.16
N GLY A 366 -6.42 2.96 6.06
CA GLY A 366 -7.17 1.71 6.06
C GLY A 366 -6.30 0.46 6.27
N ALA A 367 -4.98 0.59 6.21
CA ALA A 367 -4.06 -0.53 6.43
C ALA A 367 -4.18 -1.07 7.86
N ARG A 368 -4.03 -2.39 8.00
CA ARG A 368 -3.95 -3.01 9.32
C ARG A 368 -2.57 -2.79 9.93
N VAL A 369 -2.57 -2.43 11.21
CA VAL A 369 -1.36 -2.29 12.01
C VAL A 369 -1.30 -3.42 13.02
N LEU A 370 -0.34 -4.32 12.88
CA LEU A 370 -0.04 -5.35 13.87
C LEU A 370 0.79 -4.70 14.98
N CYS A 371 0.16 -4.48 16.14
CA CYS A 371 0.84 -3.96 17.31
C CYS A 371 1.40 -5.10 18.17
N ALA A 372 2.72 -5.14 18.31
CA ALA A 372 3.39 -5.94 19.30
C ALA A 372 3.50 -5.12 20.58
N VAL A 373 2.82 -5.56 21.63
CA VAL A 373 2.64 -4.79 22.86
C VAL A 373 3.59 -5.28 23.94
N PHE A 374 4.33 -4.35 24.49
CA PHE A 374 5.23 -4.55 25.63
C PHE A 374 4.79 -3.66 26.79
N ARG A 375 5.16 -4.01 28.00
CA ARG A 375 4.99 -3.18 29.21
C ARG A 375 6.35 -2.94 29.84
N GLU A 376 6.66 -1.68 30.09
CA GLU A 376 7.81 -1.33 30.91
C GLU A 376 7.51 -1.62 32.39
N PRO A 377 8.45 -2.23 33.15
CA PRO A 377 8.24 -2.46 34.57
C PRO A 377 8.19 -1.15 35.36
N ASP A 378 9.11 -0.24 35.07
CA ASP A 378 9.22 1.08 35.67
C ASP A 378 9.45 2.16 34.60
N ALA A 379 9.13 3.42 34.93
CA ALA A 379 9.30 4.53 34.00
C ALA A 379 10.77 4.69 33.58
N GLY A 380 11.06 4.59 32.29
CA GLY A 380 12.42 4.71 31.75
C GLY A 380 13.27 3.46 31.88
N ALA A 381 12.68 2.30 32.19
CA ALA A 381 13.39 1.01 32.19
C ALA A 381 14.06 0.74 30.84
N PRO A 382 15.22 0.07 30.81
CA PRO A 382 15.85 -0.37 29.59
C PRO A 382 14.91 -1.25 28.74
N LEU A 383 15.02 -1.15 27.41
CA LEU A 383 14.20 -1.97 26.49
C LEU A 383 14.28 -3.47 26.81
N ALA A 384 15.46 -3.94 27.24
CA ALA A 384 15.72 -5.34 27.61
C ALA A 384 14.78 -5.88 28.70
N ASP A 385 14.31 -4.99 29.59
CA ASP A 385 13.48 -5.36 30.75
C ASP A 385 11.99 -5.28 30.44
N ASN A 386 11.59 -4.71 29.30
CA ASN A 386 10.20 -4.63 28.88
C ASN A 386 9.61 -6.03 28.66
N VAL A 387 8.42 -6.25 29.19
CA VAL A 387 7.72 -7.53 29.16
C VAL A 387 6.80 -7.61 27.96
N PHE A 388 6.95 -8.65 27.15
CA PHE A 388 6.06 -8.91 26.01
C PHE A 388 4.68 -9.37 26.49
N LEU A 389 3.62 -8.74 26.01
CA LEU A 389 2.24 -9.06 26.37
C LEU A 389 1.51 -9.86 25.29
N GLY A 390 1.81 -9.60 24.02
CA GLY A 390 1.15 -10.23 22.89
C GLY A 390 0.99 -9.27 21.71
N PHE A 391 0.11 -9.66 20.80
CA PHE A 391 -0.22 -8.85 19.63
C PHE A 391 -1.67 -8.39 19.66
N ARG A 392 -1.92 -7.25 19.01
CA ARG A 392 -3.26 -6.75 18.71
C ARG A 392 -3.31 -6.12 17.35
N TRP A 393 -4.45 -6.26 16.66
CA TRP A 393 -4.72 -5.45 15.49
C TRP A 393 -5.16 -4.06 15.89
N LEU A 394 -4.61 -3.07 15.22
CA LEU A 394 -5.03 -1.68 15.29
C LEU A 394 -5.25 -1.16 13.86
N GLY A 395 -6.15 -0.19 13.70
CA GLY A 395 -6.43 0.37 12.37
C GLY A 395 -7.35 -0.54 11.54
N GLY A 396 -7.23 -0.44 10.24
CA GLY A 396 -8.22 -0.96 9.31
C GLY A 396 -9.34 0.06 9.08
N GLU A 397 -10.34 -0.33 8.28
CA GLU A 397 -11.54 0.51 8.10
C GLU A 397 -12.30 0.67 9.41
N GLY A 398 -12.94 1.81 9.63
CA GLY A 398 -13.65 2.18 10.84
C GLY A 398 -13.16 3.49 11.38
N GLU A 399 -13.13 3.65 12.70
CA GLU A 399 -12.88 4.93 13.39
C GLU A 399 -11.58 5.65 12.91
N VAL A 400 -10.51 4.90 12.63
CA VAL A 400 -9.24 5.48 12.12
C VAL A 400 -9.39 5.97 10.70
N ALA A 401 -10.01 5.19 9.81
CA ALA A 401 -10.23 5.56 8.42
C ALA A 401 -11.22 6.72 8.31
N GLU A 402 -12.29 6.73 9.12
CA GLU A 402 -13.26 7.83 9.18
C GLU A 402 -12.63 9.12 9.68
N ALA A 403 -11.87 9.07 10.78
CA ALA A 403 -11.14 10.22 11.28
C ALA A 403 -10.06 10.70 10.29
N GLY A 404 -9.41 9.77 9.62
CA GLY A 404 -8.45 10.07 8.56
C GLY A 404 -9.09 10.75 7.36
N ARG A 405 -10.27 10.29 6.94
CA ARG A 405 -11.07 10.94 5.89
C ARG A 405 -11.46 12.36 6.28
N ALA A 406 -11.95 12.56 7.49
CA ALA A 406 -12.30 13.91 7.96
C ALA A 406 -11.09 14.86 7.93
N VAL A 407 -9.91 14.37 8.31
CA VAL A 407 -8.65 15.14 8.21
C VAL A 407 -8.29 15.43 6.75
N TRP A 408 -8.41 14.45 5.86
CA TRP A 408 -8.18 14.59 4.43
C TRP A 408 -9.12 15.62 3.79
N ASP A 409 -10.41 15.54 4.07
CA ASP A 409 -11.43 16.44 3.54
C ASP A 409 -11.17 17.89 4.01
N GLU A 410 -10.79 18.09 5.28
CA GLU A 410 -10.44 19.40 5.81
C GLU A 410 -9.15 19.95 5.18
N MET A 411 -8.13 19.12 4.93
CA MET A 411 -6.93 19.54 4.20
C MET A 411 -7.29 20.04 2.82
N ARG A 412 -8.09 19.29 2.06
CA ARG A 412 -8.55 19.66 0.72
C ARG A 412 -9.33 20.96 0.74
N ARG A 413 -10.22 21.13 1.71
CA ARG A 413 -10.97 22.36 1.89
C ARG A 413 -10.04 23.56 2.07
N LEU A 414 -9.09 23.47 3.00
CA LEU A 414 -8.12 24.55 3.27
C LEU A 414 -7.28 24.91 2.03
N VAL A 415 -6.89 23.91 1.24
CA VAL A 415 -6.14 24.13 0.00
C VAL A 415 -7.01 24.76 -1.08
N ALA A 416 -8.21 24.22 -1.29
CA ALA A 416 -9.12 24.68 -2.34
C ALA A 416 -9.66 26.09 -2.10
N THR A 417 -9.93 26.46 -0.83
CA THR A 417 -10.42 27.80 -0.46
C THR A 417 -9.31 28.84 -0.29
N GLY A 418 -8.02 28.42 -0.35
CA GLY A 418 -6.90 29.32 -0.09
C GLY A 418 -6.76 29.73 1.39
N GLU A 419 -7.45 29.05 2.31
CA GLU A 419 -7.39 29.32 3.75
C GLU A 419 -6.18 28.66 4.45
N LEU A 420 -5.41 27.85 3.71
CA LEU A 420 -4.17 27.29 4.23
C LEU A 420 -3.18 28.40 4.56
N ARG A 421 -2.70 28.42 5.80
CA ARG A 421 -1.76 29.43 6.29
C ARG A 421 -0.80 28.86 7.33
N ASP A 422 0.37 29.44 7.43
CA ASP A 422 1.33 29.16 8.51
C ASP A 422 0.89 29.93 9.78
N VAL A 423 0.78 29.23 10.90
CA VAL A 423 0.31 29.79 12.17
C VAL A 423 1.40 29.65 13.22
N VAL A 424 1.75 30.77 13.88
CA VAL A 424 2.71 30.77 14.97
C VAL A 424 2.13 30.02 16.18
N GLU A 425 2.92 29.08 16.69
CA GLU A 425 2.56 28.36 17.92
C GLU A 425 2.67 29.32 19.13
N VAL A 426 1.63 29.33 19.94
CA VAL A 426 1.63 30.14 21.21
C VAL A 426 1.54 29.25 22.46
N ASP A 427 2.03 29.75 23.56
CA ASP A 427 1.87 29.12 24.88
C ASP A 427 0.46 29.41 25.46
N ARG A 428 0.20 28.93 26.69
CA ARG A 428 -1.11 29.13 27.34
C ARG A 428 -1.39 30.59 27.64
N GLN A 429 -0.37 31.45 27.65
CA GLN A 429 -0.47 32.90 27.88
C GLN A 429 -0.52 33.71 26.57
N GLY A 430 -0.62 33.02 25.39
CA GLY A 430 -0.67 33.68 24.08
C GLY A 430 0.69 34.15 23.54
N ARG A 431 1.81 33.86 24.20
CA ARG A 431 3.14 34.27 23.76
C ARG A 431 3.70 33.29 22.73
N PRO A 432 4.37 33.79 21.67
CA PRO A 432 5.00 32.91 20.66
C PRO A 432 5.98 31.92 21.32
N ARG A 433 5.82 30.65 20.99
CA ARG A 433 6.82 29.63 21.30
C ARG A 433 8.01 29.78 20.36
N VAL A 434 9.19 29.86 20.90
CA VAL A 434 10.42 29.99 20.14
C VAL A 434 11.25 28.69 20.18
N ASN A 435 12.01 28.45 19.12
CA ASN A 435 13.01 27.40 19.14
C ASN A 435 14.15 27.80 20.08
N ALA A 436 14.43 26.97 21.09
CA ALA A 436 15.42 27.28 22.13
C ALA A 436 16.84 27.51 21.56
N ARG A 437 17.18 26.90 20.43
CA ARG A 437 18.51 27.03 19.81
C ARG A 437 18.62 28.25 18.90
N THR A 438 17.55 28.58 18.15
CA THR A 438 17.61 29.61 17.08
C THR A 438 16.87 30.91 17.45
N GLY A 439 16.05 30.93 18.52
CA GLY A 439 15.21 32.05 18.89
C GLY A 439 14.06 32.34 17.92
N VAL A 440 13.92 31.58 16.81
CA VAL A 440 12.90 31.80 15.82
C VAL A 440 11.53 31.29 16.31
N PRO A 441 10.44 32.06 16.12
CA PRO A 441 9.09 31.58 16.43
C PRO A 441 8.77 30.26 15.72
N ARG A 442 8.22 29.34 16.48
CA ARG A 442 7.74 28.06 15.92
C ARG A 442 6.42 28.30 15.21
N SER A 443 6.32 27.82 14.00
CA SER A 443 5.09 27.89 13.22
C SER A 443 4.78 26.55 12.55
N ALA A 444 3.50 26.31 12.31
CA ALA A 444 3.01 25.14 11.61
C ALA A 444 1.77 25.50 10.78
N PRO A 445 1.50 24.78 9.69
CA PRO A 445 0.26 24.95 8.96
C PRO A 445 -0.96 24.74 9.87
N ASN A 446 -2.07 25.40 9.55
CA ASN A 446 -3.34 25.29 10.26
C ASN A 446 -4.08 23.96 10.00
N TRP A 447 -3.34 22.88 9.77
CA TRP A 447 -3.87 21.54 9.66
C TRP A 447 -4.56 21.06 10.95
N PRO A 448 -5.49 20.08 10.86
CA PRO A 448 -6.10 19.44 12.03
C PRO A 448 -5.07 18.97 13.04
N LYS A 449 -5.29 19.25 14.32
CA LYS A 449 -4.37 18.98 15.44
C LYS A 449 -4.87 17.81 16.30
N ALA A 450 -3.97 17.24 17.11
CA ALA A 450 -4.27 16.12 18.03
C ALA A 450 -5.42 16.39 19.03
N ARG A 451 -5.73 17.67 19.32
CA ARG A 451 -6.86 18.03 20.18
C ARG A 451 -8.22 17.87 19.49
N ASP A 452 -8.23 17.92 18.15
CA ASP A 452 -9.44 18.00 17.34
C ASP A 452 -9.90 16.62 16.83
N SER A 453 -8.96 15.66 16.71
CA SER A 453 -9.24 14.32 16.17
C SER A 453 -8.26 13.28 16.74
N ILE A 454 -8.64 11.99 16.64
CA ILE A 454 -7.76 10.86 16.94
C ILE A 454 -6.66 10.70 15.89
N VAL A 455 -6.97 11.03 14.62
CA VAL A 455 -6.00 11.16 13.53
C VAL A 455 -5.69 12.64 13.34
N PHE A 456 -4.43 12.99 13.27
CA PHE A 456 -3.99 14.38 13.11
C PHE A 456 -2.70 14.46 12.30
N LEU A 457 -2.31 15.67 11.94
CA LEU A 457 -1.10 15.92 11.16
C LEU A 457 0.03 16.46 12.02
N ARG A 458 1.22 15.93 11.75
CA ARG A 458 2.47 16.43 12.34
C ARG A 458 3.56 16.47 11.28
N GLY A 459 4.22 17.62 11.19
CA GLY A 459 5.40 17.79 10.36
C GLY A 459 6.65 17.22 11.01
N SER A 460 7.58 16.74 10.19
CA SER A 460 8.90 16.30 10.60
C SER A 460 9.97 16.81 9.63
N GLY A 461 11.10 17.24 10.18
CA GLY A 461 12.28 17.71 9.46
C GLY A 461 13.52 17.55 10.33
N ARG A 462 14.70 17.64 9.74
CA ARG A 462 15.98 17.53 10.45
C ARG A 462 16.23 18.74 11.36
N ASP A 463 15.83 19.91 10.89
CA ASP A 463 15.98 21.19 11.61
C ASP A 463 14.85 22.16 11.20
N SER A 464 14.87 23.37 11.75
CA SER A 464 13.85 24.39 11.49
C SER A 464 13.79 24.91 10.05
N GLY A 465 14.85 24.72 9.27
CA GLY A 465 14.94 25.09 7.86
C GLY A 465 14.54 23.99 6.88
N ASP A 466 14.43 22.74 7.35
CA ASP A 466 14.07 21.57 6.52
C ASP A 466 12.57 21.54 6.24
N LYS A 467 12.07 22.57 5.51
CA LYS A 467 10.67 22.73 5.08
C LYS A 467 10.60 22.60 3.55
N PRO A 468 10.71 21.38 2.99
CA PRO A 468 10.80 21.17 1.54
C PRO A 468 9.45 21.22 0.83
N GLU A 469 8.33 21.10 1.54
CA GLU A 469 7.00 21.04 0.94
C GLU A 469 6.39 22.43 0.85
N VAL A 470 5.71 22.72 -0.28
CA VAL A 470 5.04 24.00 -0.52
C VAL A 470 3.66 23.74 -1.13
N VAL A 471 2.61 24.30 -0.51
CA VAL A 471 1.24 24.28 -1.03
C VAL A 471 0.65 25.67 -0.82
N ASN A 472 0.05 26.25 -1.85
CA ASN A 472 -0.52 27.62 -1.84
C ASN A 472 0.46 28.67 -1.26
N GLY A 473 1.78 28.52 -1.55
CA GLY A 473 2.81 29.42 -1.03
C GLY A 473 3.23 29.18 0.43
N VAL A 474 2.57 28.30 1.16
CA VAL A 474 2.90 27.92 2.54
C VAL A 474 3.99 26.86 2.54
N ARG A 475 5.16 27.21 3.06
CA ARG A 475 6.28 26.29 3.24
C ARG A 475 6.14 25.49 4.54
N MET A 476 6.31 24.17 4.47
CA MET A 476 6.12 23.30 5.61
C MET A 476 7.07 22.10 5.63
N TYR A 477 7.20 21.53 6.81
CA TYR A 477 7.84 20.21 6.97
C TYR A 477 7.10 19.13 6.21
N ARG A 478 7.76 18.00 5.94
CA ARG A 478 7.10 16.78 5.46
C ARG A 478 6.01 16.39 6.45
N GLN A 479 4.78 16.32 5.97
CA GLN A 479 3.60 16.02 6.79
C GLN A 479 3.37 14.51 6.88
N SER A 480 2.88 14.06 8.03
CA SER A 480 2.46 12.67 8.23
C SER A 480 1.17 12.61 9.04
N PHE A 481 0.38 11.59 8.80
CA PHE A 481 -0.74 11.21 9.64
C PHE A 481 -0.24 10.51 10.90
N TRP A 482 -0.80 10.89 12.05
CA TRP A 482 -0.48 10.33 13.33
C TRP A 482 -1.75 9.95 14.10
N LEU A 483 -1.67 8.85 14.88
CA LEU A 483 -2.69 8.51 15.88
C LEU A 483 -2.30 9.03 17.26
N ARG A 484 -3.29 9.52 17.98
CA ARG A 484 -3.12 10.00 19.36
C ARG A 484 -2.79 8.85 20.29
N GLY A 485 -1.67 8.97 21.03
CA GLY A 485 -1.14 7.91 21.89
C GLY A 485 -2.12 7.42 22.96
N GLY A 486 -2.89 8.32 23.56
CA GLY A 486 -3.92 7.94 24.53
C GLY A 486 -5.05 7.09 23.94
N TRP A 487 -5.47 7.37 22.71
CA TRP A 487 -6.45 6.54 22.00
C TRP A 487 -5.87 5.15 21.69
N VAL A 488 -4.62 5.10 21.23
CA VAL A 488 -3.91 3.83 20.98
C VAL A 488 -3.85 2.97 22.24
N ALA A 489 -3.47 3.55 23.39
CA ALA A 489 -3.41 2.84 24.66
C ALA A 489 -4.78 2.30 25.10
N GLY A 490 -5.84 3.09 24.95
CA GLY A 490 -7.22 2.66 25.23
C GLY A 490 -7.60 1.43 24.40
N ARG A 491 -7.40 1.51 23.07
CA ARG A 491 -7.69 0.39 22.16
C ARG A 491 -6.87 -0.87 22.41
N LEU A 492 -5.61 -0.71 22.81
CA LEU A 492 -4.75 -1.85 23.14
C LEU A 492 -5.04 -2.44 24.52
N SER A 493 -5.78 -1.74 25.37
CA SER A 493 -6.24 -2.25 26.68
C SER A 493 -7.56 -3.01 26.61
N GLU A 494 -8.34 -2.81 25.54
CA GLU A 494 -9.66 -3.41 25.33
C GLU A 494 -9.58 -4.64 24.43
N GLY A 495 -10.47 -5.64 24.61
CA GLY A 495 -10.64 -6.83 23.77
C GLY A 495 -9.59 -7.93 23.99
N ASP A 496 -9.66 -8.95 23.15
CA ASP A 496 -8.83 -10.16 23.25
C ASP A 496 -7.48 -10.00 22.55
N TRP A 497 -6.47 -10.67 23.08
CA TRP A 497 -5.17 -10.79 22.46
C TRP A 497 -5.22 -11.76 21.26
N LEU A 498 -4.47 -11.41 20.21
CA LEU A 498 -4.13 -12.35 19.16
C LEU A 498 -3.21 -13.43 19.71
#